data_2b712a6a63f9d77b3138c8782939646b
#
_entry.id   2b712a6a63f9d77b3138c8782939646b
#
_cell.length_a   1.000
_cell.length_b   1.000
_cell.length_c   1.000
_cell.angle_alpha   90.00
_cell.angle_beta   90.00
_cell.angle_gamma   90.00
#
_symmetry.space_group_name_H-M   'P 1'
#
loop_
_entity.id
_entity.type
_entity.pdbx_description
1 polymer ?
#
loop_
_entity_poly.entity_id
_entity_poly.type
_entity_poly.pdbx_seq_one_letter_code
_entity_poly.pdbx_strand_id
1 'polypeptide(L)'
;DSSPFVFRSYEKEFNCKPEYINGTGETKDIFLVSFELTLSEKRVNGIYPVIINVTGQDENGIEVQKSFTNFVTVADGIDPNAAASGAADTTQTEETPTSAPVVLVDKSVINTDTVKAGEDFEVTVTLKNTSRQKSVQNLVATVNVPSADIELKNDSNTIFIGKIGTQKTTELTLKFHASKSTADGNYPIEIAMSYDDPKASTLSSTGSFVVTVEQP
;
A
#
# COMPACT_ATOMS: atom_id res chain seq x y z
N ASP A 1 22.42 0.28 -6.91
CA ASP A 1 21.50 1.39 -6.63
C ASP A 1 20.40 1.46 -7.67
N SER A 2 19.28 0.86 -7.38
CA SER A 2 18.25 0.52 -8.36
C SER A 2 17.04 1.46 -8.37
N SER A 3 17.18 2.70 -7.87
CA SER A 3 16.09 3.67 -7.94
C SER A 3 15.81 4.06 -9.38
N PRO A 4 14.57 3.96 -9.87
CA PRO A 4 14.21 4.37 -11.21
C PRO A 4 14.10 5.89 -11.35
N PHE A 5 14.16 6.62 -10.24
CA PHE A 5 14.01 8.07 -10.22
C PHE A 5 15.37 8.76 -10.33
N VAL A 6 15.38 9.88 -11.04
CA VAL A 6 16.59 10.74 -11.18
C VAL A 6 16.93 11.41 -9.85
N PHE A 7 15.90 11.70 -9.02
CA PHE A 7 16.06 12.30 -7.70
C PHE A 7 15.79 11.26 -6.61
N ARG A 8 16.65 11.22 -5.60
CA ARG A 8 16.51 10.34 -4.42
C ARG A 8 15.85 11.02 -3.24
N SER A 9 15.96 12.33 -3.17
CA SER A 9 15.27 13.16 -2.18
C SER A 9 14.76 14.42 -2.85
N TYR A 10 13.58 14.84 -2.45
CA TYR A 10 12.96 16.04 -2.92
C TYR A 10 12.38 16.76 -1.71
N GLU A 11 13.01 17.86 -1.33
CA GLU A 11 12.52 18.71 -0.26
C GLU A 11 11.85 19.94 -0.88
N LYS A 12 10.61 20.17 -0.51
CA LYS A 12 9.86 21.34 -0.91
C LYS A 12 9.00 21.81 0.23
N GLU A 13 9.11 23.09 0.53
CA GLU A 13 8.20 23.76 1.44
C GLU A 13 6.92 24.13 0.68
N PHE A 14 5.79 23.70 1.21
CA PHE A 14 4.48 24.05 0.70
C PHE A 14 3.77 24.91 1.72
N ASN A 15 3.43 26.14 1.35
CA ASN A 15 2.48 26.95 2.10
C ASN A 15 1.07 26.47 1.75
N CYS A 16 0.58 25.54 2.56
CA CYS A 16 -0.74 24.98 2.38
C CYS A 16 -1.80 25.94 2.96
N LYS A 17 -2.80 26.28 2.15
CA LYS A 17 -4.01 26.92 2.63
C LYS A 17 -5.08 25.85 2.79
N PRO A 18 -5.85 25.87 3.90
CA PRO A 18 -6.94 24.94 4.05
C PRO A 18 -7.98 25.14 2.92
N GLU A 19 -8.34 24.06 2.24
CA GLU A 19 -9.46 24.03 1.30
C GLU A 19 -10.71 23.53 2.03
N TYR A 20 -11.80 24.28 1.89
CA TYR A 20 -13.10 23.89 2.43
C TYR A 20 -13.72 22.80 1.54
N ILE A 21 -14.04 21.64 2.10
CA ILE A 21 -14.88 20.66 1.41
C ILE A 21 -16.34 21.01 1.67
N ASN A 22 -17.06 21.34 0.60
CA ASN A 22 -18.47 21.63 0.64
C ASN A 22 -19.29 20.42 1.10
N GLY A 23 -20.10 20.60 2.13
CA GLY A 23 -21.25 19.74 2.37
C GLY A 23 -21.68 19.53 3.83
N THR A 24 -20.79 19.63 4.82
CA THR A 24 -21.14 19.29 6.20
C THR A 24 -20.86 20.36 7.25
N GLY A 25 -20.36 21.52 6.86
CA GLY A 25 -20.07 22.61 7.82
C GLY A 25 -18.83 22.39 8.70
N GLU A 26 -18.16 21.27 8.58
CA GLU A 26 -16.87 21.01 9.23
C GLU A 26 -15.73 21.43 8.34
N THR A 27 -14.85 22.28 8.85
CA THR A 27 -13.61 22.68 8.20
C THR A 27 -12.60 21.55 8.38
N LYS A 28 -12.47 20.66 7.40
CA LYS A 28 -11.30 19.77 7.32
C LYS A 28 -10.23 20.48 6.52
N ASP A 29 -9.10 20.78 7.16
CA ASP A 29 -7.94 21.30 6.48
C ASP A 29 -7.33 20.20 5.60
N ILE A 30 -7.62 20.27 4.29
CA ILE A 30 -7.01 19.36 3.32
C ILE A 30 -5.89 20.11 2.61
N PHE A 31 -4.72 19.50 2.62
CA PHE A 31 -3.55 19.99 1.90
C PHE A 31 -3.30 19.11 0.69
N LEU A 32 -3.51 19.66 -0.50
CA LEU A 32 -3.17 18.98 -1.75
C LEU A 32 -1.75 19.34 -2.16
N VAL A 33 -0.89 18.33 -2.24
CA VAL A 33 0.49 18.47 -2.69
C VAL A 33 0.67 17.68 -3.97
N SER A 34 1.10 18.35 -5.04
CA SER A 34 1.43 17.73 -6.32
C SER A 34 2.91 17.92 -6.61
N PHE A 35 3.59 16.85 -7.02
CA PHE A 35 4.97 16.88 -7.48
C PHE A 35 5.18 15.89 -8.64
N GLU A 36 6.17 16.19 -9.46
CA GLU A 36 6.53 15.34 -10.60
C GLU A 36 7.79 14.55 -10.26
N LEU A 37 7.77 13.25 -10.58
CA LEU A 37 8.93 12.38 -10.48
C LEU A 37 9.49 12.13 -11.88
N THR A 38 10.77 12.41 -12.06
CA THR A 38 11.46 12.14 -13.32
C THR A 38 12.04 10.73 -13.29
N LEU A 39 11.65 9.91 -14.25
CA LEU A 39 12.19 8.56 -14.42
C LEU A 39 13.54 8.61 -15.14
N SER A 40 14.48 7.78 -14.70
CA SER A 40 15.77 7.58 -15.35
C SER A 40 15.60 6.88 -16.71
N GLU A 41 16.40 7.24 -17.70
CA GLU A 41 16.47 6.51 -18.97
C GLU A 41 16.94 5.06 -18.78
N LYS A 42 17.73 4.81 -17.74
CA LYS A 42 18.25 3.47 -17.38
C LYS A 42 17.39 2.79 -16.31
N ARG A 43 16.12 3.18 -16.20
CA ARG A 43 15.21 2.58 -15.21
C ARG A 43 15.04 1.08 -15.44
N VAL A 44 14.94 0.35 -14.37
CA VAL A 44 14.68 -1.08 -14.36
C VAL A 44 13.19 -1.31 -14.09
N ASN A 45 12.61 -2.31 -14.72
CA ASN A 45 11.21 -2.69 -14.44
C ASN A 45 11.08 -3.17 -13.00
N GLY A 46 10.05 -2.69 -12.32
CA GLY A 46 9.81 -3.03 -10.93
C GLY A 46 8.77 -2.14 -10.26
N ILE A 47 8.57 -2.38 -8.98
CA ILE A 47 7.71 -1.57 -8.14
C ILE A 47 8.61 -0.87 -7.13
N TYR A 48 8.48 0.45 -7.07
CA TYR A 48 9.37 1.30 -6.30
C TYR A 48 8.57 2.12 -5.29
N PRO A 49 8.94 2.08 -4.01
CA PRO A 49 8.29 2.89 -2.99
C PRO A 49 8.68 4.36 -3.16
N VAL A 50 7.69 5.23 -3.09
CA VAL A 50 7.83 6.67 -2.95
C VAL A 50 7.39 7.04 -1.55
N ILE A 51 8.34 7.43 -0.72
CA ILE A 51 8.10 7.79 0.68
C ILE A 51 7.94 9.30 0.77
N ILE A 52 6.80 9.75 1.25
CA ILE A 52 6.48 11.16 1.46
C ILE A 52 6.47 11.41 2.97
N ASN A 53 7.46 12.14 3.45
CA ASN A 53 7.53 12.56 4.84
C ASN A 53 6.98 13.98 4.95
N VAL A 54 5.98 14.14 5.79
CA VAL A 54 5.37 15.44 6.09
C VAL A 54 5.73 15.80 7.52
N THR A 55 6.31 16.96 7.70
CA THR A 55 6.58 17.56 9.00
C THR A 55 5.85 18.88 9.13
N GLY A 56 5.33 19.15 10.28
CA GLY A 56 4.63 20.40 10.58
C GLY A 56 4.55 20.65 12.07
N GLN A 57 3.89 21.72 12.47
CA GLN A 57 3.58 22.01 13.86
C GLN A 57 2.06 22.09 14.00
N ASP A 58 1.56 21.56 15.11
CA ASP A 58 0.15 21.73 15.49
C ASP A 58 -0.11 23.16 16.02
N GLU A 59 -1.36 23.45 16.34
CA GLU A 59 -1.78 24.76 16.91
C GLU A 59 -1.06 25.12 18.23
N ASN A 60 -0.46 24.13 18.91
CA ASN A 60 0.29 24.33 20.16
C ASN A 60 1.80 24.45 19.93
N GLY A 61 2.24 24.41 18.67
CA GLY A 61 3.65 24.44 18.28
C GLY A 61 4.39 23.12 18.49
N ILE A 62 3.66 22.02 18.69
CA ILE A 62 4.24 20.68 18.82
C ILE A 62 4.54 20.14 17.43
N GLU A 63 5.75 19.64 17.22
CA GLU A 63 6.15 19.05 15.95
C GLU A 63 5.37 17.75 15.68
N VAL A 64 4.74 17.68 14.52
CA VAL A 64 4.02 16.51 14.01
C VAL A 64 4.72 16.00 12.76
N GLN A 65 5.05 14.72 12.75
CA GLN A 65 5.64 14.05 11.61
C GLN A 65 4.75 12.89 11.16
N LYS A 66 4.48 12.82 9.84
CA LYS A 66 3.79 11.69 9.22
C LYS A 66 4.53 11.23 7.97
N SER A 67 4.54 9.93 7.75
CA SER A 67 5.13 9.30 6.58
C SER A 67 4.07 8.55 5.81
N PHE A 68 4.04 8.74 4.48
CA PHE A 68 3.16 8.05 3.55
C PHE A 68 4.02 7.32 2.54
N THR A 69 3.68 6.07 2.25
CA THR A 69 4.36 5.29 1.22
C THR A 69 3.40 4.99 0.08
N ASN A 70 3.74 5.48 -1.10
CA ASN A 70 3.07 5.12 -2.34
C ASN A 70 4.01 4.28 -3.21
N PHE A 71 3.45 3.46 -4.10
CA PHE A 71 4.24 2.62 -4.99
C PHE A 71 4.05 3.05 -6.44
N VAL A 72 5.18 3.19 -7.15
CA VAL A 72 5.20 3.47 -8.58
C VAL A 72 5.66 2.23 -9.32
N THR A 73 4.86 1.77 -10.29
CA THR A 73 5.21 0.64 -11.15
C THR A 73 5.91 1.15 -12.41
N VAL A 74 7.13 0.70 -12.63
CA VAL A 74 7.89 0.92 -13.86
C VAL A 74 7.82 -0.35 -14.70
N ALA A 75 7.26 -0.24 -15.91
CA ALA A 75 7.04 -1.38 -16.80
C ALA A 75 7.69 -1.19 -18.19
N ASP A 76 8.29 -0.03 -18.43
CA ASP A 76 8.87 0.40 -19.71
C ASP A 76 10.40 0.58 -19.64
N GLY A 77 11.03 -0.01 -18.63
CA GLY A 77 12.46 0.03 -18.39
C GLY A 77 13.19 -1.27 -18.78
N ILE A 78 14.43 -1.38 -18.31
CA ILE A 78 15.26 -2.56 -18.48
C ILE A 78 14.68 -3.72 -17.66
N ASP A 79 14.53 -4.89 -18.25
CA ASP A 79 14.15 -6.10 -17.51
C ASP A 79 15.34 -6.56 -16.66
N PRO A 80 15.22 -6.66 -15.32
CA PRO A 80 16.30 -7.09 -14.45
C PRO A 80 16.72 -8.56 -14.70
N ASN A 81 15.88 -9.34 -15.35
CA ASN A 81 16.17 -10.74 -15.70
C ASN A 81 16.76 -10.94 -17.09
N ALA A 82 16.82 -9.90 -17.94
CA ALA A 82 17.36 -9.99 -19.30
C ALA A 82 18.88 -10.27 -19.35
N ALA A 83 19.61 -10.03 -18.28
CA ALA A 83 21.07 -10.20 -18.23
C ALA A 83 21.57 -11.65 -18.08
N ALA A 84 20.70 -12.64 -17.94
CA ALA A 84 21.06 -14.05 -17.76
C ALA A 84 21.06 -14.89 -19.05
N SER A 85 20.73 -14.31 -20.20
CA SER A 85 20.70 -15.00 -21.49
C SER A 85 21.78 -14.46 -22.44
N GLY A 86 22.97 -15.05 -22.37
CA GLY A 86 24.02 -14.82 -23.34
C GLY A 86 23.61 -15.32 -24.72
N ALA A 87 23.75 -14.45 -25.69
CA ALA A 87 23.86 -14.60 -27.16
C ALA A 87 23.51 -15.97 -27.79
N ALA A 88 22.43 -16.02 -28.58
CA ALA A 88 22.43 -16.46 -29.97
C ALA A 88 21.01 -16.42 -30.58
N ASP A 89 21.01 -15.79 -31.76
CA ASP A 89 20.17 -16.05 -32.92
C ASP A 89 18.73 -15.51 -32.98
N THR A 90 18.58 -14.68 -34.00
CA THR A 90 17.38 -14.03 -34.49
C THR A 90 16.28 -15.02 -34.88
N THR A 91 15.21 -15.03 -34.09
CA THR A 91 13.87 -15.26 -34.63
C THR A 91 12.92 -14.44 -33.71
N GLN A 92 12.28 -13.42 -34.28
CA GLN A 92 11.28 -12.62 -33.61
C GLN A 92 10.11 -13.51 -33.19
N THR A 93 10.12 -13.94 -31.95
CA THR A 93 8.93 -14.30 -31.21
C THR A 93 8.72 -13.18 -30.22
N GLU A 94 7.60 -12.48 -30.28
CA GLU A 94 7.21 -11.47 -29.29
C GLU A 94 7.19 -12.11 -27.89
N GLU A 95 8.31 -12.06 -27.18
CA GLU A 95 8.34 -12.40 -25.76
C GLU A 95 7.71 -11.25 -25.00
N THR A 96 6.45 -11.42 -24.65
CA THR A 96 5.75 -10.56 -23.70
C THR A 96 6.57 -10.51 -22.40
N PRO A 97 6.93 -9.31 -21.91
CA PRO A 97 7.74 -9.17 -20.71
C PRO A 97 7.04 -9.82 -19.50
N THR A 98 7.61 -10.89 -18.99
CA THR A 98 7.06 -11.64 -17.86
C THR A 98 7.43 -10.95 -16.54
N SER A 99 6.76 -9.87 -16.20
CA SER A 99 6.93 -9.24 -14.89
C SER A 99 6.52 -10.17 -13.75
N ALA A 100 7.18 -10.06 -12.60
CA ALA A 100 6.78 -10.77 -11.39
C ALA A 100 5.33 -10.40 -11.00
N PRO A 101 4.53 -11.34 -10.49
CA PRO A 101 3.20 -11.01 -10.00
C PRO A 101 3.31 -10.14 -8.74
N VAL A 102 2.36 -9.23 -8.59
CA VAL A 102 2.26 -8.36 -7.40
C VAL A 102 0.87 -8.48 -6.84
N VAL A 103 0.79 -8.71 -5.53
CA VAL A 103 -0.45 -8.65 -4.77
C VAL A 103 -0.52 -7.31 -4.06
N LEU A 104 -1.67 -6.65 -4.13
CA LEU A 104 -1.90 -5.39 -3.43
C LEU A 104 -3.26 -5.38 -2.73
N VAL A 105 -3.43 -4.47 -1.80
CA VAL A 105 -4.72 -4.12 -1.22
C VAL A 105 -5.46 -3.26 -2.23
N ASP A 106 -6.52 -3.80 -2.82
CA ASP A 106 -7.33 -3.13 -3.86
C ASP A 106 -8.44 -2.27 -3.24
N LYS A 107 -9.05 -2.78 -2.17
CA LYS A 107 -10.16 -2.12 -1.48
C LYS A 107 -10.24 -2.60 -0.03
N SER A 108 -10.72 -1.70 0.84
CA SER A 108 -11.17 -2.04 2.20
C SER A 108 -12.57 -1.51 2.43
N VAL A 109 -13.41 -2.28 3.10
CA VAL A 109 -14.78 -1.92 3.44
C VAL A 109 -14.99 -2.23 4.91
N ILE A 110 -15.40 -1.23 5.68
CA ILE A 110 -15.76 -1.37 7.09
C ILE A 110 -17.25 -1.67 7.16
N ASN A 111 -17.66 -2.56 8.04
CA ASN A 111 -19.06 -3.00 8.19
C ASN A 111 -19.98 -1.97 8.86
N THR A 112 -19.45 -0.81 9.24
CA THR A 112 -20.18 0.31 9.86
C THR A 112 -19.82 1.62 9.18
N ASP A 113 -20.73 2.57 9.17
CA ASP A 113 -20.49 3.91 8.60
C ASP A 113 -19.45 4.69 9.42
N THR A 114 -19.42 4.46 10.73
CA THR A 114 -18.49 5.11 11.67
C THR A 114 -18.06 4.10 12.72
N VAL A 115 -16.76 3.98 12.96
CA VAL A 115 -16.20 3.19 14.07
C VAL A 115 -16.14 4.07 15.30
N LYS A 116 -16.77 3.63 16.39
CA LYS A 116 -16.73 4.36 17.66
C LYS A 116 -15.74 3.75 18.64
N ALA A 117 -15.12 4.59 19.45
CA ALA A 117 -14.26 4.13 20.53
C ALA A 117 -15.04 3.23 21.49
N GLY A 118 -14.48 2.07 21.84
CA GLY A 118 -15.07 1.05 22.67
C GLY A 118 -15.90 -0.01 21.92
N GLU A 119 -15.97 0.04 20.60
CA GLU A 119 -16.77 -0.89 19.79
C GLU A 119 -15.90 -1.89 19.00
N ASP A 120 -16.52 -3.03 18.68
CA ASP A 120 -15.99 -4.01 17.76
C ASP A 120 -16.44 -3.68 16.33
N PHE A 121 -15.57 -3.90 15.37
CA PHE A 121 -15.88 -3.68 13.95
C PHE A 121 -15.17 -4.70 13.07
N GLU A 122 -15.68 -4.87 11.86
CA GLU A 122 -15.09 -5.76 10.87
C GLU A 122 -14.67 -4.98 9.62
N VAL A 123 -13.54 -5.36 9.05
CA VAL A 123 -13.04 -4.81 7.79
C VAL A 123 -12.89 -5.94 6.79
N THR A 124 -13.57 -5.84 5.67
CA THR A 124 -13.34 -6.71 4.53
C THR A 124 -12.31 -6.08 3.61
N VAL A 125 -11.16 -6.72 3.50
CA VAL A 125 -10.05 -6.27 2.66
C VAL A 125 -10.02 -7.12 1.40
N THR A 126 -10.04 -6.48 0.24
CA THR A 126 -9.91 -7.13 -1.06
C THR A 126 -8.44 -7.07 -1.49
N LEU A 127 -7.81 -8.23 -1.63
CA LEU A 127 -6.47 -8.38 -2.18
C LEU A 127 -6.57 -8.73 -3.66
N LYS A 128 -5.69 -8.15 -4.48
CA LYS A 128 -5.69 -8.33 -5.93
C LYS A 128 -4.32 -8.71 -6.46
N ASN A 129 -4.28 -9.77 -7.25
CA ASN A 129 -3.11 -10.06 -8.07
C ASN A 129 -3.18 -9.22 -9.35
N THR A 130 -2.23 -8.30 -9.53
CA THR A 130 -2.20 -7.37 -10.68
C THR A 130 -1.62 -7.99 -11.94
N SER A 131 -0.99 -9.16 -11.85
CA SER A 131 -0.39 -9.82 -13.01
C SER A 131 -1.44 -10.32 -14.00
N ARG A 132 -1.20 -10.06 -15.27
CA ARG A 132 -2.03 -10.57 -16.38
C ARG A 132 -1.66 -11.99 -16.80
N GLN A 133 -0.49 -12.48 -16.39
CA GLN A 133 0.08 -13.74 -16.90
C GLN A 133 0.37 -14.76 -15.80
N LYS A 134 0.66 -14.32 -14.59
CA LYS A 134 1.11 -15.19 -13.49
C LYS A 134 0.13 -15.19 -12.34
N SER A 135 -0.24 -16.36 -11.86
CA SER A 135 -0.92 -16.51 -10.58
C SER A 135 0.09 -16.40 -9.44
N VAL A 136 -0.40 -16.14 -8.23
CA VAL A 136 0.38 -16.29 -7.00
C VAL A 136 -0.11 -17.50 -6.22
N GLN A 137 0.79 -18.13 -5.48
CA GLN A 137 0.54 -19.31 -4.66
C GLN A 137 1.11 -19.09 -3.25
N ASN A 138 0.68 -19.93 -2.32
CA ASN A 138 1.17 -19.89 -0.93
C ASN A 138 1.07 -18.48 -0.29
N LEU A 139 0.07 -17.69 -0.71
CA LEU A 139 -0.11 -16.34 -0.18
C LEU A 139 -0.44 -16.40 1.31
N VAL A 140 0.38 -15.71 2.07
CA VAL A 140 0.22 -15.48 3.51
C VAL A 140 0.13 -13.97 3.72
N ALA A 141 -0.89 -13.54 4.43
CA ALA A 141 -1.06 -12.14 4.85
C ALA A 141 -0.80 -12.03 6.35
N THR A 142 0.04 -11.08 6.74
CA THR A 142 0.30 -10.75 8.15
C THR A 142 -0.20 -9.34 8.42
N VAL A 143 -1.13 -9.22 9.34
CA VAL A 143 -1.74 -7.95 9.75
C VAL A 143 -0.90 -7.32 10.85
N ASN A 144 -0.47 -6.09 10.64
CA ASN A 144 0.24 -5.28 11.61
C ASN A 144 -0.60 -4.05 11.99
N VAL A 145 -0.89 -3.93 13.27
CA VAL A 145 -1.63 -2.80 13.85
C VAL A 145 -0.67 -1.97 14.68
N PRO A 146 -0.16 -0.84 14.15
CA PRO A 146 0.86 -0.05 14.83
C PRO A 146 0.37 0.63 16.12
N SER A 147 -0.93 0.94 16.21
CA SER A 147 -1.52 1.58 17.38
C SER A 147 -1.99 0.54 18.40
N ALA A 148 -1.63 0.76 19.65
CA ALA A 148 -2.14 -0.05 20.78
C ALA A 148 -3.63 0.21 21.08
N ASP A 149 -4.22 1.27 20.52
CA ASP A 149 -5.62 1.63 20.70
C ASP A 149 -6.57 0.77 19.86
N ILE A 150 -6.06 0.13 18.82
CA ILE A 150 -6.80 -0.80 17.95
C ILE A 150 -6.24 -2.20 18.15
N GLU A 151 -7.09 -3.13 18.53
CA GLU A 151 -6.74 -4.53 18.75
C GLU A 151 -7.30 -5.42 17.65
N LEU A 152 -6.46 -6.28 17.06
CA LEU A 152 -6.92 -7.34 16.16
C LEU A 152 -7.55 -8.47 16.98
N LYS A 153 -8.78 -8.83 16.67
CA LYS A 153 -9.56 -9.87 17.37
C LYS A 153 -9.59 -11.22 16.65
N ASN A 154 -8.87 -11.37 15.55
CA ASN A 154 -8.68 -12.65 14.90
C ASN A 154 -7.79 -13.56 15.77
N ASP A 155 -7.99 -14.88 15.70
CA ASP A 155 -7.18 -15.86 16.44
C ASP A 155 -5.67 -15.81 16.09
N SER A 156 -5.36 -15.31 14.88
CA SER A 156 -4.01 -15.10 14.40
C SER A 156 -3.92 -13.82 13.58
N ASN A 157 -2.80 -13.13 13.69
CA ASN A 157 -2.48 -12.01 12.80
C ASN A 157 -1.91 -12.46 11.45
N THR A 158 -1.60 -13.77 11.32
CA THR A 158 -1.06 -14.36 10.10
C THR A 158 -2.09 -15.32 9.51
N ILE A 159 -2.49 -15.05 8.27
CA ILE A 159 -3.61 -15.72 7.62
C ILE A 159 -3.15 -16.32 6.30
N PHE A 160 -3.34 -17.62 6.16
CA PHE A 160 -3.06 -18.33 4.91
C PHE A 160 -4.24 -18.17 3.95
N ILE A 161 -3.98 -17.64 2.76
CA ILE A 161 -4.99 -17.36 1.72
C ILE A 161 -4.88 -18.37 0.57
N GLY A 162 -3.68 -18.82 0.28
CA GLY A 162 -3.39 -19.82 -0.74
C GLY A 162 -3.11 -19.22 -2.10
N LYS A 163 -4.05 -19.23 -3.04
CA LYS A 163 -3.83 -18.87 -4.44
C LYS A 163 -4.71 -17.71 -4.88
N ILE A 164 -4.12 -16.75 -5.61
CA ILE A 164 -4.88 -15.76 -6.40
C ILE A 164 -4.50 -15.91 -7.87
N GLY A 165 -5.48 -16.18 -8.72
CA GLY A 165 -5.29 -16.24 -10.17
C GLY A 165 -4.89 -14.91 -10.79
N THR A 166 -4.54 -14.92 -12.07
CA THR A 166 -4.19 -13.72 -12.83
C THR A 166 -5.33 -12.72 -12.84
N GLN A 167 -5.07 -11.47 -12.44
CA GLN A 167 -6.04 -10.38 -12.33
C GLN A 167 -7.27 -10.70 -11.45
N LYS A 168 -7.17 -11.71 -10.61
CA LYS A 168 -8.24 -12.07 -9.68
C LYS A 168 -8.01 -11.41 -8.33
N THR A 169 -9.11 -11.38 -7.57
CA THR A 169 -9.15 -10.88 -6.20
C THR A 169 -9.50 -11.99 -5.23
N THR A 170 -9.21 -11.77 -3.97
CA THR A 170 -9.70 -12.55 -2.85
C THR A 170 -10.04 -11.60 -1.70
N GLU A 171 -10.95 -12.00 -0.86
CA GLU A 171 -11.38 -11.21 0.29
C GLU A 171 -10.85 -11.80 1.58
N LEU A 172 -10.52 -10.93 2.51
CA LEU A 172 -10.05 -11.24 3.84
C LEU A 172 -10.86 -10.42 4.83
N THR A 173 -11.57 -11.09 5.74
CA THR A 173 -12.31 -10.43 6.81
C THR A 173 -11.48 -10.36 8.08
N LEU A 174 -11.28 -9.14 8.57
CA LEU A 174 -10.52 -8.84 9.77
C LEU A 174 -11.45 -8.25 10.81
N LYS A 175 -11.31 -8.71 12.06
CA LYS A 175 -12.09 -8.25 13.20
C LYS A 175 -11.21 -7.43 14.12
N PHE A 176 -11.70 -6.30 14.55
CA PHE A 176 -10.98 -5.37 15.39
C PHE A 176 -11.83 -4.88 16.56
N HIS A 177 -11.15 -4.40 17.56
CA HIS A 177 -11.72 -3.67 18.69
C HIS A 177 -11.03 -2.32 18.81
N ALA A 178 -11.79 -1.23 18.87
CA ALA A 178 -11.27 0.07 19.25
C ALA A 178 -11.38 0.23 20.76
N SER A 179 -10.27 0.59 21.43
CA SER A 179 -10.30 0.86 22.89
C SER A 179 -11.25 2.02 23.21
N LYS A 180 -11.84 2.02 24.40
CA LYS A 180 -12.67 3.14 24.88
C LYS A 180 -11.90 4.46 25.00
N SER A 181 -10.59 4.39 25.14
CA SER A 181 -9.70 5.55 25.20
C SER A 181 -9.17 5.99 23.84
N THR A 182 -9.56 5.31 22.74
CA THR A 182 -9.12 5.66 21.39
C THR A 182 -9.60 7.07 21.05
N ALA A 183 -8.67 7.96 20.73
CA ALA A 183 -9.00 9.33 20.33
C ALA A 183 -9.62 9.37 18.92
N ASP A 184 -10.33 10.46 18.62
CA ASP A 184 -10.74 10.73 17.24
C ASP A 184 -9.52 10.75 16.33
N GLY A 185 -9.61 10.06 15.20
CA GLY A 185 -8.49 10.05 14.29
C GLY A 185 -8.46 8.91 13.28
N ASN A 186 -7.39 8.89 12.52
CA ASN A 186 -7.13 7.91 11.47
C ASN A 186 -6.05 6.94 11.94
N TYR A 187 -6.39 5.66 11.93
CA TYR A 187 -5.55 4.57 12.38
C TYR A 187 -5.13 3.70 11.18
N PRO A 188 -3.89 3.79 10.72
CA PRO A 188 -3.40 2.95 9.62
C PRO A 188 -3.20 1.52 10.11
N ILE A 189 -3.60 0.56 9.28
CA ILE A 189 -3.38 -0.87 9.48
C ILE A 189 -2.62 -1.38 8.26
N GLU A 190 -1.54 -2.09 8.50
CA GLU A 190 -0.69 -2.63 7.44
C GLU A 190 -0.94 -4.12 7.25
N ILE A 191 -0.83 -4.56 6.00
CA ILE A 191 -0.86 -5.98 5.62
C ILE A 191 0.42 -6.29 4.85
N ALA A 192 1.30 -7.05 5.47
CA ALA A 192 2.46 -7.62 4.80
C ALA A 192 2.05 -8.93 4.13
N MET A 193 2.37 -9.09 2.86
CA MET A 193 2.02 -10.24 2.05
C MET A 193 3.28 -10.94 1.57
N SER A 194 3.34 -12.26 1.77
CA SER A 194 4.39 -13.13 1.22
C SER A 194 3.73 -14.20 0.37
N TYR A 195 4.25 -14.46 -0.82
CA TYR A 195 3.66 -15.39 -1.78
C TYR A 195 4.71 -15.92 -2.76
N ASP A 196 4.41 -17.02 -3.41
CA ASP A 196 5.26 -17.61 -4.43
C ASP A 196 4.71 -17.33 -5.84
N ASP A 197 5.62 -17.09 -6.78
CA ASP A 197 5.29 -17.10 -8.20
C ASP A 197 5.18 -18.55 -8.73
N PRO A 198 4.71 -18.79 -9.97
CA PRO A 198 4.63 -20.12 -10.55
C PRO A 198 5.97 -20.88 -10.66
N LYS A 199 7.09 -20.18 -10.53
CA LYS A 199 8.44 -20.78 -10.52
C LYS A 199 8.95 -21.06 -9.09
N ALA A 200 8.08 -20.93 -8.08
CA ALA A 200 8.39 -21.07 -6.66
C ALA A 200 9.41 -20.05 -6.14
N SER A 201 9.49 -18.88 -6.76
CA SER A 201 10.24 -17.75 -6.21
C SER A 201 9.37 -17.02 -5.21
N THR A 202 9.85 -16.85 -3.98
CA THR A 202 9.13 -16.13 -2.94
C THR A 202 9.24 -14.63 -3.16
N LEU A 203 8.10 -13.98 -3.16
CA LEU A 203 7.92 -12.54 -3.36
C LEU A 203 7.20 -11.95 -2.15
N SER A 204 7.33 -10.65 -1.97
CA SER A 204 6.61 -9.94 -0.90
C SER A 204 6.08 -8.60 -1.40
N SER A 205 5.01 -8.16 -0.76
CA SER A 205 4.46 -6.81 -0.92
C SER A 205 3.81 -6.37 0.38
N THR A 206 3.62 -5.07 0.52
CA THR A 206 2.93 -4.49 1.68
C THR A 206 1.84 -3.55 1.17
N GLY A 207 0.68 -3.62 1.79
CA GLY A 207 -0.42 -2.70 1.57
C GLY A 207 -0.93 -2.16 2.90
N SER A 208 -1.72 -1.10 2.86
CA SER A 208 -2.33 -0.53 4.06
C SER A 208 -3.74 -0.03 3.76
N PHE A 209 -4.53 0.08 4.81
CA PHE A 209 -5.81 0.78 4.82
C PHE A 209 -5.96 1.58 6.11
N VAL A 210 -6.89 2.50 6.13
CA VAL A 210 -7.09 3.40 7.27
C VAL A 210 -8.47 3.18 7.86
N VAL A 211 -8.53 3.09 9.19
CA VAL A 211 -9.75 3.09 9.98
C VAL A 211 -9.89 4.45 10.64
N THR A 212 -11.02 5.10 10.44
CA THR A 212 -11.36 6.35 11.14
C THR A 212 -12.20 6.02 12.36
N VAL A 213 -11.76 6.46 13.54
CA VAL A 213 -12.47 6.27 14.81
C VAL A 213 -12.97 7.61 15.30
N GLU A 214 -14.18 7.62 15.84
CA GLU A 214 -14.81 8.77 16.50
C GLU A 214 -15.12 8.43 17.97
N GLN A 215 -14.99 9.40 18.83
CA GLN A 215 -15.46 9.30 20.22
C GLN A 215 -16.99 9.26 20.27
N PRO A 216 -17.60 8.53 21.21
CA PRO A 216 -19.05 8.45 21.33
C PRO A 216 -19.70 9.77 21.73
#